data_1ea20aba725f45eb3d5d69f12205cf6e
#
_entry.id   1ea20aba725f45eb3d5d69f12205cf6e
#
_cell.length_a   1.000
_cell.length_b   1.000
_cell.length_c   1.000
_cell.angle_alpha   90.00
_cell.angle_beta   90.00
_cell.angle_gamma   90.00
#
_symmetry.space_group_name_H-M   'P 1'
#
loop_
_entity.id
_entity.type
_entity.pdbx_description
1 polymer ?
#
loop_
_entity_poly.entity_id
_entity_poly.type
_entity_poly.pdbx_seq_one_letter_code
_entity_poly.pdbx_strand_id
1 'polypeptide(L)'
;MRIQDLAVIFIIIILPISIVLAAYTQYQIQTINTQTLYDNKLASATYDAIRAFQINTSENQLSELTNSKTRDLEGSVSTFRNSIMSTFSLDGYSEDELNSYIPALVYTLYDGFYIYSPYKNENYRYDDNGNAKDDNGENMYGLKPYISYSCRYTKGDIDVVITYALDNHITIQGMIGGEYVNKDGYLIDNIN
;
A
#
# COMPACT_ATOMS: atom_id res chain seq x y z
N MET A 1 -1.40 -59.07 -30.47
CA MET A 1 -0.53 -58.19 -29.67
C MET A 1 -0.14 -58.93 -28.41
N ARG A 2 1.15 -59.12 -28.20
CA ARG A 2 1.62 -59.77 -26.99
C ARG A 2 1.59 -58.75 -25.84
N ILE A 3 1.35 -59.22 -24.60
CA ILE A 3 1.29 -58.32 -23.43
C ILE A 3 2.57 -57.47 -23.32
N GLN A 4 3.70 -57.99 -23.77
CA GLN A 4 4.99 -57.29 -23.82
C GLN A 4 4.95 -56.04 -24.76
N ASP A 5 4.29 -56.14 -25.93
CA ASP A 5 4.18 -55.02 -26.89
C ASP A 5 3.34 -53.87 -26.28
N LEU A 6 2.31 -54.20 -25.50
CA LEU A 6 1.44 -53.26 -24.86
C LEU A 6 2.17 -52.53 -23.70
N ALA A 7 3.02 -53.24 -22.94
CA ALA A 7 3.85 -52.68 -21.90
C ALA A 7 4.89 -51.68 -22.46
N VAL A 8 5.49 -51.98 -23.59
CA VAL A 8 6.47 -51.07 -24.23
C VAL A 8 5.79 -49.81 -24.72
N ILE A 9 4.62 -49.94 -25.37
CA ILE A 9 3.83 -48.76 -25.85
C ILE A 9 3.43 -47.92 -24.63
N PHE A 10 2.97 -48.51 -23.54
CA PHE A 10 2.61 -47.80 -22.32
C PHE A 10 3.78 -47.01 -21.74
N ILE A 11 4.97 -47.58 -21.64
CA ILE A 11 6.19 -46.91 -21.15
C ILE A 11 6.56 -45.76 -22.06
N ILE A 12 6.53 -45.93 -23.38
CA ILE A 12 6.90 -44.89 -24.35
C ILE A 12 5.96 -43.68 -24.26
N ILE A 13 4.70 -43.88 -23.94
CA ILE A 13 3.71 -42.78 -23.85
C ILE A 13 3.70 -42.16 -22.44
N ILE A 14 3.66 -43.00 -21.40
CA ILE A 14 3.46 -42.51 -20.03
C ILE A 14 4.73 -41.87 -19.45
N LEU A 15 5.92 -42.39 -19.79
CA LEU A 15 7.17 -41.89 -19.26
C LEU A 15 7.43 -40.41 -19.67
N PRO A 16 7.33 -40.02 -20.96
CA PRO A 16 7.48 -38.62 -21.33
C PRO A 16 6.45 -37.72 -20.68
N ILE A 17 5.18 -38.13 -20.62
CA ILE A 17 4.11 -37.37 -19.99
C ILE A 17 4.41 -37.17 -18.49
N SER A 18 4.88 -38.20 -17.78
CA SER A 18 5.24 -38.12 -16.38
C SER A 18 6.41 -37.18 -16.14
N ILE A 19 7.41 -37.16 -17.01
CA ILE A 19 8.55 -36.24 -16.92
C ILE A 19 8.11 -34.80 -17.11
N VAL A 20 7.27 -34.51 -18.12
CA VAL A 20 6.75 -33.17 -18.38
C VAL A 20 5.90 -32.70 -17.20
N LEU A 21 5.04 -33.56 -16.67
CA LEU A 21 4.20 -33.23 -15.53
C LEU A 21 5.04 -32.95 -14.27
N ALA A 22 6.07 -33.76 -14.00
CA ALA A 22 6.99 -33.55 -12.89
C ALA A 22 7.76 -32.24 -13.02
N ALA A 23 8.29 -31.93 -14.22
CA ALA A 23 8.97 -30.66 -14.48
C ALA A 23 8.04 -29.45 -14.29
N TYR A 24 6.80 -29.54 -14.78
CA TYR A 24 5.80 -28.48 -14.61
C TYR A 24 5.47 -28.26 -13.13
N THR A 25 5.25 -29.34 -12.38
CA THR A 25 4.98 -29.24 -10.93
C THR A 25 6.15 -28.62 -10.18
N GLN A 26 7.38 -29.02 -10.53
CA GLN A 26 8.57 -28.45 -9.90
C GLN A 26 8.74 -26.96 -10.20
N TYR A 27 8.45 -26.53 -11.42
CA TYR A 27 8.44 -25.12 -11.81
C TYR A 27 7.41 -24.32 -11.01
N GLN A 28 6.19 -24.84 -10.86
CA GLN A 28 5.16 -24.19 -10.04
C GLN A 28 5.58 -24.05 -8.56
N ILE A 29 6.16 -25.10 -7.98
CA ILE A 29 6.66 -25.07 -6.59
C ILE A 29 7.73 -23.99 -6.44
N GLN A 30 8.69 -23.90 -7.37
CA GLN A 30 9.71 -22.87 -7.34
C GLN A 30 9.11 -21.46 -7.45
N THR A 31 8.13 -21.26 -8.33
CA THR A 31 7.44 -19.96 -8.48
C THR A 31 6.75 -19.57 -7.19
N ILE A 32 5.99 -20.48 -6.58
CA ILE A 32 5.29 -20.22 -5.30
C ILE A 32 6.28 -19.93 -4.18
N ASN A 33 7.36 -20.69 -4.07
CA ASN A 33 8.37 -20.45 -3.05
C ASN A 33 9.05 -19.08 -3.22
N THR A 34 9.35 -18.70 -4.44
CA THR A 34 9.95 -17.39 -4.74
C THR A 34 8.99 -16.26 -4.41
N GLN A 35 7.72 -16.40 -4.79
CA GLN A 35 6.67 -15.42 -4.44
C GLN A 35 6.52 -15.30 -2.93
N THR A 36 6.41 -16.42 -2.21
CA THR A 36 6.31 -16.43 -0.74
C THR A 36 7.51 -15.77 -0.09
N LEU A 37 8.71 -15.99 -0.62
CA LEU A 37 9.92 -15.34 -0.13
C LEU A 37 9.85 -13.82 -0.30
N TYR A 38 9.41 -13.33 -1.45
CA TYR A 38 9.27 -11.90 -1.71
C TYR A 38 8.18 -11.28 -0.86
N ASP A 39 7.04 -11.94 -0.71
CA ASP A 39 5.95 -11.50 0.14
C ASP A 39 6.39 -11.35 1.59
N ASN A 40 7.14 -12.33 2.12
CA ASN A 40 7.69 -12.27 3.48
C ASN A 40 8.70 -11.13 3.66
N LYS A 41 9.56 -10.90 2.66
CA LYS A 41 10.52 -9.79 2.68
C LYS A 41 9.81 -8.43 2.68
N LEU A 42 8.81 -8.27 1.84
CA LEU A 42 8.00 -7.05 1.77
C LEU A 42 7.20 -6.83 3.05
N ALA A 43 6.61 -7.88 3.60
CA ALA A 43 5.90 -7.82 4.87
C ALA A 43 6.83 -7.39 6.01
N SER A 44 8.04 -7.95 6.09
CA SER A 44 9.04 -7.55 7.08
C SER A 44 9.38 -6.06 7.01
N ALA A 45 9.66 -5.55 5.80
CA ALA A 45 9.94 -4.13 5.61
C ALA A 45 8.75 -3.24 5.99
N THR A 46 7.53 -3.71 5.72
CA THR A 46 6.30 -3.00 6.11
C THR A 46 6.14 -2.97 7.63
N TYR A 47 6.42 -4.06 8.34
CA TYR A 47 6.40 -4.11 9.80
C TYR A 47 7.44 -3.19 10.42
N ASP A 48 8.65 -3.13 9.87
CA ASP A 48 9.70 -2.23 10.34
C ASP A 48 9.28 -0.76 10.19
N ALA A 49 8.66 -0.41 9.08
CA ALA A 49 8.13 0.92 8.82
C ALA A 49 7.01 1.30 9.80
N ILE A 50 6.05 0.39 10.04
CA ILE A 50 4.95 0.60 11.00
C ILE A 50 5.51 0.76 12.42
N ARG A 51 6.50 -0.04 12.78
CA ARG A 51 7.15 0.06 14.10
C ARG A 51 7.87 1.39 14.27
N ALA A 52 8.63 1.85 13.28
CA ALA A 52 9.26 3.17 13.31
C ALA A 52 8.23 4.28 13.50
N PHE A 53 7.12 4.22 12.76
CA PHE A 53 6.01 5.15 12.89
C PHE A 53 5.41 5.17 14.30
N GLN A 54 5.20 4.00 14.92
CA GLN A 54 4.61 3.87 16.26
C GLN A 54 5.54 4.39 17.36
N ILE A 55 6.83 4.07 17.30
CA ILE A 55 7.82 4.49 18.30
C ILE A 55 7.93 6.02 18.31
N ASN A 56 8.11 6.62 17.14
CA ASN A 56 8.28 8.06 17.03
C ASN A 56 7.00 8.83 17.42
N THR A 57 5.83 8.25 17.15
CA THR A 57 4.56 8.85 17.57
C THR A 57 4.38 8.81 19.09
N SER A 58 4.86 7.78 19.79
CA SER A 58 4.74 7.66 21.24
C SER A 58 5.69 8.59 22.00
N GLU A 59 6.89 8.82 21.50
CA GLU A 59 7.84 9.74 22.12
C GLU A 59 7.38 11.20 22.04
N ASN A 60 6.66 11.58 21.01
CA ASN A 60 6.13 12.94 20.85
C ASN A 60 4.88 13.24 21.70
N GLN A 61 4.28 12.25 22.36
CA GLN A 61 3.15 12.47 23.29
C GLN A 61 3.53 13.20 24.56
N LEU A 62 4.82 13.31 24.89
CA LEU A 62 5.31 14.02 26.08
C LEU A 62 5.42 15.55 25.88
N SER A 63 5.27 16.06 24.67
CA SER A 63 5.23 17.49 24.38
C SER A 63 3.80 17.98 24.24
N GLU A 64 3.09 18.12 25.37
CA GLU A 64 1.67 18.56 25.42
C GLU A 64 1.39 19.97 24.91
N LEU A 65 2.34 20.72 24.41
CA LEU A 65 2.19 22.16 24.19
C LEU A 65 2.20 22.65 22.76
N THR A 66 2.38 21.79 21.77
CA THR A 66 2.29 22.22 20.38
C THR A 66 1.64 21.13 19.53
N ASN A 67 0.81 21.51 18.61
CA ASN A 67 0.09 20.78 17.55
C ASN A 67 0.94 19.76 16.73
N SER A 68 1.98 19.22 17.31
CA SER A 68 2.92 18.29 16.69
C SER A 68 2.56 16.84 16.97
N LYS A 69 1.37 16.42 16.61
CA LYS A 69 1.17 15.06 16.12
C LYS A 69 1.84 14.93 14.74
N THR A 70 3.06 15.39 14.65
CA THR A 70 3.92 15.08 13.51
C THR A 70 4.31 13.61 13.67
N ARG A 71 3.43 12.77 13.18
CA ARG A 71 3.71 11.38 12.95
C ARG A 71 4.93 11.39 12.05
N ASP A 72 6.01 10.75 12.47
CA ASP A 72 7.26 10.72 11.69
C ASP A 72 7.07 9.75 10.50
N LEU A 73 6.26 10.21 9.55
CA LEU A 73 6.00 9.47 8.31
C LEU A 73 7.26 9.41 7.44
N GLU A 74 8.10 10.45 7.47
CA GLU A 74 9.37 10.46 6.73
C GLU A 74 10.35 9.44 7.31
N GLY A 75 10.47 9.35 8.63
CA GLY A 75 11.24 8.31 9.29
C GLY A 75 10.73 6.90 8.99
N SER A 76 9.41 6.73 8.93
CA SER A 76 8.79 5.46 8.53
C SER A 76 9.08 5.10 7.08
N VAL A 77 9.00 6.05 6.15
CA VAL A 77 9.36 5.86 4.73
C VAL A 77 10.82 5.48 4.59
N SER A 78 11.72 6.20 5.28
CA SER A 78 13.15 5.91 5.27
C SER A 78 13.45 4.51 5.81
N THR A 79 12.80 4.12 6.91
CA THR A 79 12.93 2.77 7.49
C THR A 79 12.45 1.71 6.51
N PHE A 80 11.31 1.92 5.85
CA PHE A 80 10.80 1.00 4.83
C PHE A 80 11.82 0.77 3.71
N ARG A 81 12.36 1.86 3.16
CA ARG A 81 13.36 1.81 2.09
C ARG A 81 14.62 1.07 2.53
N ASN A 82 15.17 1.43 3.68
CA ASN A 82 16.36 0.78 4.21
C ASN A 82 16.13 -0.72 4.45
N SER A 83 14.97 -1.11 4.94
CA SER A 83 14.60 -2.52 5.14
C SER A 83 14.48 -3.26 3.80
N ILE A 84 13.87 -2.64 2.79
CA ILE A 84 13.82 -3.21 1.42
C ILE A 84 15.22 -3.37 0.85
N MET A 85 16.06 -2.32 0.90
CA MET A 85 17.44 -2.38 0.39
C MET A 85 18.23 -3.51 1.03
N SER A 86 18.22 -3.59 2.35
CA SER A 86 18.90 -4.65 3.10
C SER A 86 18.37 -6.03 2.79
N THR A 87 17.03 -6.19 2.79
CA THR A 87 16.39 -7.50 2.67
C THR A 87 16.49 -8.08 1.26
N PHE A 88 16.50 -7.22 0.25
CA PHE A 88 16.63 -7.62 -1.15
C PHE A 88 18.07 -7.53 -1.68
N SER A 89 19.03 -7.17 -0.81
CA SER A 89 20.44 -6.99 -1.16
C SER A 89 20.64 -6.00 -2.32
N LEU A 90 19.95 -4.87 -2.23
CA LEU A 90 20.00 -3.79 -3.19
C LEU A 90 21.02 -2.72 -2.78
N ASP A 91 22.11 -3.14 -2.14
CA ASP A 91 23.18 -2.25 -1.71
C ASP A 91 23.79 -1.55 -2.93
N GLY A 92 23.71 -0.20 -2.94
CA GLY A 92 24.21 0.63 -4.05
C GLY A 92 23.15 1.15 -5.02
N TYR A 93 21.89 0.77 -4.85
CA TYR A 93 20.78 1.42 -5.56
C TYR A 93 20.54 2.81 -4.98
N SER A 94 20.29 3.78 -5.85
CA SER A 94 19.87 5.12 -5.45
C SER A 94 18.41 5.10 -4.98
N GLU A 95 18.01 6.15 -4.23
CA GLU A 95 16.60 6.31 -3.84
C GLU A 95 15.68 6.40 -5.07
N ASP A 96 16.12 7.01 -6.15
CA ASP A 96 15.36 7.14 -7.38
C ASP A 96 15.14 5.79 -8.09
N GLU A 97 16.14 4.93 -8.08
CA GLU A 97 16.00 3.58 -8.62
C GLU A 97 14.98 2.77 -7.82
N LEU A 98 15.02 2.87 -6.48
CA LEU A 98 14.02 2.26 -5.60
C LEU A 98 12.61 2.81 -5.84
N ASN A 99 12.49 4.11 -5.99
CA ASN A 99 11.22 4.78 -6.25
C ASN A 99 10.59 4.35 -7.59
N SER A 100 11.39 3.92 -8.56
CA SER A 100 10.87 3.39 -9.82
C SER A 100 10.13 2.06 -9.64
N TYR A 101 10.51 1.28 -8.62
CA TYR A 101 9.84 0.01 -8.26
C TYR A 101 8.71 0.20 -7.24
N ILE A 102 8.77 1.28 -6.43
CA ILE A 102 7.80 1.57 -5.37
C ILE A 102 7.16 2.94 -5.66
N PRO A 103 6.18 2.99 -6.57
CA PRO A 103 5.65 4.27 -7.05
C PRO A 103 4.85 5.03 -6.00
N ALA A 104 4.36 4.37 -4.97
CA ALA A 104 3.66 5.01 -3.86
C ALA A 104 3.65 4.13 -2.61
N LEU A 105 3.66 4.80 -1.43
CA LEU A 105 3.37 4.20 -0.14
C LEU A 105 2.10 4.84 0.42
N VAL A 106 1.16 4.03 0.89
CA VAL A 106 -0.09 4.49 1.48
C VAL A 106 -0.14 4.09 2.94
N TYR A 107 -0.30 5.07 3.81
CA TYR A 107 -0.46 4.90 5.25
C TYR A 107 -1.93 5.03 5.61
N THR A 108 -2.62 3.90 5.73
CA THR A 108 -4.02 3.83 6.10
C THR A 108 -4.18 4.03 7.59
N LEU A 109 -4.99 5.00 7.99
CA LEU A 109 -5.31 5.34 9.37
C LEU A 109 -6.80 5.14 9.63
N TYR A 110 -7.22 5.34 10.87
CA TYR A 110 -8.59 5.12 11.32
C TYR A 110 -9.64 5.91 10.52
N ASP A 111 -9.36 7.17 10.23
CA ASP A 111 -10.30 8.14 9.64
C ASP A 111 -9.82 8.73 8.30
N GLY A 112 -8.74 8.16 7.73
CA GLY A 112 -8.18 8.63 6.47
C GLY A 112 -6.84 7.98 6.16
N PHE A 113 -6.05 8.62 5.30
CA PHE A 113 -4.77 8.08 4.87
C PHE A 113 -3.80 9.17 4.41
N TYR A 114 -2.51 8.84 4.43
CA TYR A 114 -1.46 9.60 3.77
C TYR A 114 -0.94 8.83 2.55
N ILE A 115 -0.50 9.56 1.55
CA ILE A 115 0.19 9.01 0.38
C ILE A 115 1.57 9.65 0.31
N TYR A 116 2.60 8.83 0.23
CA TYR A 116 3.94 9.21 -0.18
C TYR A 116 4.14 8.77 -1.62
N SER A 117 4.35 9.71 -2.53
CA SER A 117 4.43 9.45 -3.97
C SER A 117 5.13 10.60 -4.68
N PRO A 118 5.37 10.53 -6.00
CA PRO A 118 5.90 11.65 -6.76
C PRO A 118 5.13 12.94 -6.49
N TYR A 119 5.86 14.00 -6.22
CA TYR A 119 5.32 15.30 -5.85
C TYR A 119 5.07 16.15 -7.09
N LYS A 120 3.89 16.74 -7.21
CA LYS A 120 3.58 17.75 -8.22
C LYS A 120 3.45 19.10 -7.55
N ASN A 121 4.33 20.03 -7.88
CA ASN A 121 4.25 21.41 -7.44
C ASN A 121 4.39 22.32 -8.68
N GLU A 122 3.59 23.38 -8.78
CA GLU A 122 3.58 24.32 -9.91
C GLU A 122 4.93 25.04 -10.12
N ASN A 123 5.78 25.06 -9.11
CA ASN A 123 7.10 25.69 -9.15
C ASN A 123 8.24 24.77 -9.61
N TYR A 124 7.96 23.48 -9.86
CA TYR A 124 8.98 22.53 -10.28
C TYR A 124 8.88 22.20 -11.77
N ARG A 125 10.02 21.82 -12.34
CA ARG A 125 10.06 21.24 -13.68
C ARG A 125 9.44 19.85 -13.65
N TYR A 126 8.74 19.52 -14.70
CA TYR A 126 8.13 18.21 -14.89
C TYR A 126 8.77 17.51 -16.08
N ASP A 127 8.95 16.19 -15.99
CA ASP A 127 9.30 15.37 -17.14
C ASP A 127 8.08 15.14 -18.05
N ASP A 128 8.30 14.47 -19.19
CA ASP A 128 7.23 14.15 -20.16
C ASP A 128 6.12 13.25 -19.58
N ASN A 129 6.40 12.55 -18.47
CA ASN A 129 5.45 11.72 -17.75
C ASN A 129 4.71 12.48 -16.65
N GLY A 130 5.05 13.76 -16.45
CA GLY A 130 4.42 14.62 -15.44
C GLY A 130 4.93 14.40 -14.01
N ASN A 131 6.14 13.85 -13.82
CA ASN A 131 6.79 13.76 -12.52
C ASN A 131 7.58 15.03 -12.23
N ALA A 132 7.52 15.53 -10.99
CA ALA A 132 8.30 16.68 -10.57
C ALA A 132 9.79 16.32 -10.51
N LYS A 133 10.61 17.24 -11.00
CA LYS A 133 12.08 17.14 -11.00
C LYS A 133 12.64 18.25 -10.13
N ASP A 134 13.72 17.96 -9.44
CA ASP A 134 14.54 18.96 -8.76
C ASP A 134 15.43 19.74 -9.75
N ASP A 135 16.27 20.64 -9.23
CA ASP A 135 17.20 21.41 -10.05
C ASP A 135 18.26 20.54 -10.75
N ASN A 136 18.52 19.34 -10.26
CA ASN A 136 19.45 18.36 -10.83
C ASN A 136 18.77 17.43 -11.84
N GLY A 137 17.46 17.52 -12.00
CA GLY A 137 16.66 16.68 -12.88
C GLY A 137 16.23 15.34 -12.26
N GLU A 138 16.39 15.18 -10.95
CA GLU A 138 15.96 13.98 -10.22
C GLU A 138 14.46 14.04 -9.86
N ASN A 139 13.85 12.86 -9.69
CA ASN A 139 12.44 12.76 -9.31
C ASN A 139 12.25 13.22 -7.86
N MET A 140 11.29 14.09 -7.65
CA MET A 140 10.89 14.51 -6.30
C MET A 140 9.75 13.67 -5.78
N TYR A 141 9.94 13.12 -4.59
CA TYR A 141 8.94 12.39 -3.84
C TYR A 141 8.58 13.14 -2.57
N GLY A 142 7.36 13.03 -2.12
CA GLY A 142 6.93 13.69 -0.91
C GLY A 142 5.61 13.17 -0.37
N LEU A 143 5.36 13.54 0.89
CA LEU A 143 4.13 13.24 1.58
C LEU A 143 3.04 14.20 1.12
N LYS A 144 1.93 13.66 0.62
CA LYS A 144 0.75 14.45 0.27
C LYS A 144 -0.05 14.80 1.54
N PRO A 145 -0.85 15.89 1.49
CA PRO A 145 -1.75 16.23 2.59
C PRO A 145 -2.63 15.05 2.97
N TYR A 146 -3.00 15.00 4.27
CA TYR A 146 -3.92 13.99 4.78
C TYR A 146 -5.26 14.01 4.05
N ILE A 147 -5.73 12.84 3.67
CA ILE A 147 -7.02 12.65 3.00
C ILE A 147 -7.92 11.86 3.94
N SER A 148 -8.99 12.51 4.43
CA SER A 148 -10.02 11.85 5.24
C SER A 148 -10.93 10.99 4.36
N TYR A 149 -11.47 9.90 4.93
CA TYR A 149 -12.52 9.12 4.27
C TYR A 149 -13.84 9.90 4.35
N SER A 150 -14.04 10.83 3.43
CA SER A 150 -15.24 11.67 3.41
C SER A 150 -15.79 11.79 2.01
N CYS A 151 -17.12 11.93 1.91
CA CYS A 151 -17.80 12.28 0.69
C CYS A 151 -18.84 13.34 0.97
N ARG A 152 -19.06 14.24 -0.01
CA ARG A 152 -20.15 15.19 0.04
C ARG A 152 -21.34 14.64 -0.76
N TYR A 153 -22.52 14.68 -0.14
CA TYR A 153 -23.76 14.27 -0.78
C TYR A 153 -24.69 15.49 -0.86
N THR A 154 -25.07 15.84 -2.10
CA THR A 154 -25.97 16.97 -2.37
C THR A 154 -27.13 16.49 -3.23
N LYS A 155 -28.38 16.61 -2.73
CA LYS A 155 -29.59 16.29 -3.47
C LYS A 155 -30.78 17.07 -2.92
N GLY A 156 -31.38 17.98 -3.72
CA GLY A 156 -32.48 18.84 -3.29
C GLY A 156 -32.07 19.68 -2.09
N ASP A 157 -32.80 19.57 -0.99
CA ASP A 157 -32.55 20.30 0.25
C ASP A 157 -31.53 19.61 1.19
N ILE A 158 -30.83 18.59 0.68
CA ILE A 158 -29.81 17.86 1.42
C ILE A 158 -28.44 18.29 0.89
N ASP A 159 -27.59 18.82 1.75
CA ASP A 159 -26.17 19.10 1.49
C ASP A 159 -25.36 18.73 2.72
N VAL A 160 -24.79 17.54 2.71
CA VAL A 160 -24.09 16.95 3.86
C VAL A 160 -22.72 16.42 3.47
N VAL A 161 -21.80 16.44 4.42
CA VAL A 161 -20.54 15.74 4.38
C VAL A 161 -20.67 14.50 5.27
N ILE A 162 -20.34 13.36 4.71
CA ILE A 162 -20.34 12.08 5.40
C ILE A 162 -18.88 11.66 5.55
N THR A 163 -18.44 11.44 6.78
CA THR A 163 -17.11 10.98 7.12
C THR A 163 -17.20 9.55 7.66
N TYR A 164 -16.27 8.69 7.23
CA TYR A 164 -16.22 7.29 7.60
C TYR A 164 -14.97 6.99 8.42
N ALA A 165 -15.07 5.97 9.25
CA ALA A 165 -13.94 5.36 9.92
C ALA A 165 -13.86 3.86 9.64
N LEU A 166 -12.70 3.25 9.85
CA LEU A 166 -12.45 1.83 9.54
C LEU A 166 -13.31 0.85 10.35
N ASP A 167 -13.86 1.28 11.47
CA ASP A 167 -14.77 0.50 12.33
C ASP A 167 -16.25 0.66 11.97
N ASN A 168 -16.56 1.24 10.80
CA ASN A 168 -17.90 1.59 10.35
C ASN A 168 -18.60 2.70 11.16
N HIS A 169 -17.84 3.48 11.94
CA HIS A 169 -18.35 4.71 12.54
C HIS A 169 -18.53 5.76 11.44
N ILE A 170 -19.67 6.45 11.45
CA ILE A 170 -20.04 7.47 10.47
C ILE A 170 -20.40 8.75 11.18
N THR A 171 -19.95 9.88 10.64
CA THR A 171 -20.41 11.21 11.04
C THR A 171 -21.06 11.90 9.84
N ILE A 172 -22.25 12.45 10.03
CA ILE A 172 -23.02 13.19 9.01
C ILE A 172 -23.16 14.62 9.49
N GLN A 173 -22.63 15.56 8.73
CA GLN A 173 -22.65 16.98 9.06
C GLN A 173 -23.14 17.79 7.85
N GLY A 174 -24.08 18.70 8.04
CA GLY A 174 -24.56 19.59 6.98
C GLY A 174 -26.01 19.98 7.11
N MET A 175 -26.63 20.34 5.99
CA MET A 175 -28.01 20.83 5.94
C MET A 175 -28.96 19.76 5.40
N ILE A 176 -30.06 19.52 6.11
CA ILE A 176 -31.15 18.65 5.67
C ILE A 176 -32.48 19.41 5.89
N GLY A 177 -33.20 19.70 4.81
CA GLY A 177 -34.48 20.40 4.89
C GLY A 177 -34.39 21.81 5.50
N GLY A 178 -33.26 22.49 5.35
CA GLY A 178 -33.02 23.82 5.92
C GLY A 178 -32.50 23.81 7.37
N GLU A 179 -32.39 22.68 8.02
CA GLU A 179 -31.83 22.52 9.36
C GLU A 179 -30.41 21.96 9.34
N TYR A 180 -29.54 22.48 10.22
CA TYR A 180 -28.19 21.93 10.39
C TYR A 180 -28.24 20.66 11.23
N VAL A 181 -27.71 19.58 10.66
CA VAL A 181 -27.61 18.26 11.28
C VAL A 181 -26.15 17.92 11.55
N ASN A 182 -25.87 17.45 12.76
CA ASN A 182 -24.61 16.86 13.13
C ASN A 182 -24.91 15.59 13.92
N LYS A 183 -24.78 14.45 13.27
CA LYS A 183 -25.05 13.11 13.85
C LYS A 183 -23.91 12.19 13.60
N ASP A 184 -23.67 11.32 14.55
CA ASP A 184 -22.67 10.25 14.48
C ASP A 184 -23.27 8.92 14.97
N GLY A 185 -22.69 7.82 14.56
CA GLY A 185 -23.13 6.48 14.93
C GLY A 185 -22.47 5.41 14.08
N TYR A 186 -22.80 4.17 14.38
CA TYR A 186 -22.34 3.03 13.61
C TYR A 186 -23.31 2.68 12.49
N LEU A 187 -22.77 2.28 11.34
CA LEU A 187 -23.59 1.93 10.16
C LEU A 187 -24.58 0.78 10.45
N ILE A 188 -24.19 -0.12 11.33
CA ILE A 188 -24.99 -1.31 11.69
C ILE A 188 -26.21 -0.93 12.54
N ASP A 189 -26.14 0.11 13.35
CA ASP A 189 -27.22 0.50 14.25
C ASP A 189 -28.38 1.23 13.53
N ASN A 190 -28.17 1.66 12.29
CA ASN A 190 -29.13 2.46 11.51
C ASN A 190 -29.77 1.71 10.33
N ILE A 191 -29.57 0.38 10.24
CA ILE A 191 -30.16 -0.47 9.19
C ILE A 191 -31.50 -1.12 9.64
N ASN A 192 -31.97 -0.85 10.86
CA ASN A 192 -33.27 -1.32 11.37
C ASN A 192 -34.33 -0.24 11.34
#